data_3a0735a92995119e8cf2bbaff2c653be
#
_entry.id   3a0735a92995119e8cf2bbaff2c653be
#
_cell.length_a   1.000
_cell.length_b   1.000
_cell.length_c   1.000
_cell.angle_alpha   90.00
_cell.angle_beta   90.00
_cell.angle_gamma   90.00
#
_symmetry.space_group_name_H-M   'P 1'
#
loop_
_entity.id
_entity.type
_entity.pdbx_description
1 polymer ?
#
loop_
_entity_poly.entity_id
_entity_poly.type
_entity_poly.pdbx_seq_one_letter_code
_entity_poly.pdbx_strand_id
1 'polypeptide(L)'
;MGSKPTIQTVAQMAGVSRGTVDRVLNGRAHVREDVRLRVLEAIRQSGYVSPRDTHQRQFQQAYPPMKLGVLLPNWEGQFRTEVDEGIAQAQAELESTGIQILIRRCETDIPAEALKLLDELTEAGASGLAVCAANDPSI
;
A
#
# COMPACT_ATOMS: atom_id res chain seq x y z
N MET A 1 37.04 2.28 -3.31
CA MET A 1 35.62 2.53 -3.66
C MET A 1 34.84 1.23 -3.41
N GLY A 2 33.97 1.21 -2.40
CA GLY A 2 33.16 0.01 -2.10
C GLY A 2 32.13 -0.21 -3.19
N SER A 3 32.13 -1.40 -3.79
CA SER A 3 31.08 -1.83 -4.73
C SER A 3 29.73 -1.81 -3.99
N LYS A 4 28.70 -1.26 -4.62
CA LYS A 4 27.34 -1.30 -4.05
C LYS A 4 26.93 -2.75 -3.76
N PRO A 5 26.36 -3.03 -2.59
CA PRO A 5 25.95 -4.38 -2.26
C PRO A 5 24.89 -4.87 -3.26
N THR A 6 24.98 -6.14 -3.62
CA THR A 6 24.09 -6.78 -4.60
C THR A 6 23.30 -7.90 -3.93
N ILE A 7 22.26 -8.38 -4.60
CA ILE A 7 21.53 -9.57 -4.13
C ILE A 7 22.45 -10.79 -3.94
N GLN A 8 23.54 -10.84 -4.73
CA GLN A 8 24.57 -11.88 -4.60
C GLN A 8 25.35 -11.75 -3.29
N THR A 9 25.67 -10.51 -2.89
CA THR A 9 26.31 -10.23 -1.60
C THR A 9 25.44 -10.70 -0.43
N VAL A 10 24.15 -10.40 -0.49
CA VAL A 10 23.18 -10.85 0.52
C VAL A 10 23.09 -12.37 0.58
N ALA A 11 23.03 -13.03 -0.58
CA ALA A 11 22.96 -14.49 -0.68
C ALA A 11 24.20 -15.17 -0.05
N GLN A 12 25.38 -14.63 -0.31
CA GLN A 12 26.62 -15.12 0.29
C GLN A 12 26.65 -14.92 1.81
N MET A 13 26.27 -13.75 2.31
CA MET A 13 26.22 -13.45 3.74
C MET A 13 25.22 -14.31 4.48
N ALA A 14 24.04 -14.56 3.90
CA ALA A 14 23.01 -15.38 4.48
C ALA A 14 23.24 -16.90 4.34
N GLY A 15 24.22 -17.32 3.52
CA GLY A 15 24.49 -18.73 3.22
C GLY A 15 23.34 -19.42 2.47
N VAL A 16 22.73 -18.72 1.51
CA VAL A 16 21.58 -19.19 0.75
C VAL A 16 21.74 -18.90 -0.75
N SER A 17 20.86 -19.46 -1.58
CA SER A 17 20.84 -19.13 -3.01
C SER A 17 20.25 -17.73 -3.26
N ARG A 18 20.64 -17.11 -4.38
CA ARG A 18 20.03 -15.86 -4.86
C ARG A 18 18.50 -15.96 -4.98
N GLY A 19 17.99 -17.11 -5.45
CA GLY A 19 16.55 -17.35 -5.56
C GLY A 19 15.83 -17.38 -4.20
N THR A 20 16.52 -17.81 -3.15
CA THR A 20 15.98 -17.75 -1.78
C THR A 20 15.89 -16.32 -1.27
N VAL A 21 16.90 -15.49 -1.54
CA VAL A 21 16.85 -14.05 -1.21
C VAL A 21 15.70 -13.37 -1.96
N ASP A 22 15.52 -13.67 -3.25
CA ASP A 22 14.43 -13.12 -4.05
C ASP A 22 13.04 -13.49 -3.48
N ARG A 23 12.86 -14.74 -3.05
CA ARG A 23 11.61 -15.17 -2.40
C ARG A 23 11.32 -14.44 -1.10
N VAL A 24 12.36 -14.20 -0.29
CA VAL A 24 12.22 -13.43 0.96
C VAL A 24 11.85 -11.98 0.66
N LEU A 25 12.53 -11.32 -0.28
CA LEU A 25 12.27 -9.94 -0.68
C LEU A 25 10.85 -9.74 -1.23
N ASN A 26 10.33 -10.74 -1.93
CA ASN A 26 8.99 -10.69 -2.51
C ASN A 26 7.90 -11.29 -1.62
N GLY A 27 8.19 -11.61 -0.35
CA GLY A 27 7.21 -12.16 0.59
C GLY A 27 6.59 -13.49 0.17
N ARG A 28 7.28 -14.26 -0.71
CA ARG A 28 6.71 -15.51 -1.22
C ARG A 28 6.66 -16.59 -0.14
N ALA A 29 5.58 -17.36 -0.13
CA ALA A 29 5.42 -18.52 0.74
C ALA A 29 6.53 -19.56 0.56
N HIS A 30 6.65 -20.49 1.53
CA HIS A 30 7.60 -21.62 1.53
C HIS A 30 9.08 -21.26 1.74
N VAL A 31 9.39 -20.17 2.44
CA VAL A 31 10.71 -19.94 3.03
C VAL A 31 10.63 -20.21 4.52
N ARG A 32 11.52 -21.07 5.03
CA ARG A 32 11.61 -21.37 6.47
C ARG A 32 11.95 -20.10 7.25
N GLU A 33 11.37 -19.93 8.43
CA GLU A 33 11.52 -18.72 9.22
C GLU A 33 12.99 -18.44 9.62
N ASP A 34 13.75 -19.47 9.97
CA ASP A 34 15.18 -19.34 10.27
C ASP A 34 16.00 -18.81 9.08
N VAL A 35 15.63 -19.24 7.86
CA VAL A 35 16.25 -18.75 6.62
C VAL A 35 15.85 -17.32 6.35
N ARG A 36 14.57 -16.99 6.55
CA ARG A 36 14.03 -15.64 6.39
C ARG A 36 14.77 -14.64 7.29
N LEU A 37 14.93 -14.97 8.58
CA LEU A 37 15.63 -14.12 9.55
C LEU A 37 17.10 -13.90 9.16
N ARG A 38 17.81 -14.94 8.70
CA ARG A 38 19.21 -14.79 8.24
C ARG A 38 19.33 -13.89 7.02
N VAL A 39 18.39 -13.99 6.07
CA VAL A 39 18.37 -13.12 4.88
C VAL A 39 18.10 -11.67 5.27
N LEU A 40 17.12 -11.42 6.14
CA LEU A 40 16.79 -10.07 6.61
C LEU A 40 17.97 -9.43 7.34
N GLU A 41 18.67 -10.20 8.19
CA GLU A 41 19.88 -9.72 8.88
C GLU A 41 21.02 -9.43 7.88
N ALA A 42 21.23 -10.27 6.87
CA ALA A 42 22.22 -10.03 5.84
C ALA A 42 21.91 -8.77 5.00
N ILE A 43 20.63 -8.51 4.70
CA ILE A 43 20.18 -7.27 4.06
C ILE A 43 20.53 -6.06 4.92
N ARG A 44 20.20 -6.11 6.22
CA ARG A 44 20.49 -5.03 7.17
C ARG A 44 22.00 -4.73 7.27
N GLN A 45 22.81 -5.77 7.40
CA GLN A 45 24.26 -5.63 7.55
C GLN A 45 24.97 -5.17 6.27
N SER A 46 24.50 -5.65 5.10
CA SER A 46 25.08 -5.27 3.82
C SER A 46 24.68 -3.87 3.36
N GLY A 47 23.59 -3.33 3.90
CA GLY A 47 23.00 -2.10 3.37
C GLY A 47 22.40 -2.26 1.97
N TYR A 48 22.10 -3.50 1.57
CA TYR A 48 21.47 -3.78 0.28
C TYR A 48 20.06 -3.17 0.23
N VAL A 49 19.80 -2.45 -0.85
CA VAL A 49 18.47 -1.91 -1.16
C VAL A 49 18.01 -2.55 -2.46
N SER A 50 16.85 -3.19 -2.44
CA SER A 50 16.33 -3.81 -3.66
C SER A 50 15.99 -2.77 -4.72
N PRO A 51 15.98 -3.11 -6.01
CA PRO A 51 15.51 -2.20 -7.06
C PRO A 51 14.08 -1.71 -6.82
N ARG A 52 13.22 -2.56 -6.26
CA ARG A 52 11.85 -2.20 -5.89
C ARG A 52 11.83 -1.14 -4.79
N ASP A 53 12.62 -1.31 -3.72
CA ASP A 53 12.70 -0.33 -2.63
C ASP A 53 13.35 0.98 -3.10
N THR A 54 14.32 0.90 -4.00
CA THR A 54 14.93 2.09 -4.61
C THR A 54 13.91 2.88 -5.41
N HIS A 55 13.13 2.20 -6.26
CA HIS A 55 12.07 2.82 -7.05
C HIS A 55 10.99 3.42 -6.16
N GLN A 56 10.59 2.72 -5.10
CA GLN A 56 9.61 3.19 -4.14
C GLN A 56 10.09 4.43 -3.37
N ARG A 57 11.35 4.45 -2.92
CA ARG A 57 11.95 5.63 -2.27
C ARG A 57 12.02 6.83 -3.22
N GLN A 58 12.41 6.60 -4.49
CA GLN A 58 12.41 7.66 -5.50
C GLN A 58 11.00 8.19 -5.76
N PHE A 59 10.01 7.32 -5.80
CA PHE A 59 8.61 7.71 -5.95
C PHE A 59 8.14 8.55 -4.75
N GLN A 60 8.42 8.12 -3.53
CA GLN A 60 8.08 8.87 -2.31
C GLN A 60 8.78 10.23 -2.22
N GLN A 61 10.00 10.35 -2.74
CA GLN A 61 10.73 11.63 -2.79
C GLN A 61 10.20 12.56 -3.88
N ALA A 62 9.72 11.99 -5.00
CA ALA A 62 9.19 12.77 -6.12
C ALA A 62 7.76 13.27 -5.89
N TYR A 63 6.98 12.56 -5.07
CA TYR A 63 5.58 12.87 -4.82
C TYR A 63 5.33 13.04 -3.32
N PRO A 64 4.69 14.14 -2.91
CA PRO A 64 4.28 14.32 -1.52
C PRO A 64 3.26 13.23 -1.12
N PRO A 65 3.10 12.94 0.17
CA PRO A 65 2.07 12.03 0.64
C PRO A 65 0.70 12.43 0.07
N MET A 66 0.03 11.48 -0.58
CA MET A 66 -1.28 11.72 -1.19
C MET A 66 -2.38 11.09 -0.36
N LYS A 67 -3.53 11.78 -0.30
CA LYS A 67 -4.76 11.24 0.28
C LYS A 67 -5.77 11.00 -0.83
N LEU A 68 -6.27 9.77 -0.92
CA LEU A 68 -7.35 9.40 -1.83
C LEU A 68 -8.64 9.33 -1.02
N GLY A 69 -9.58 10.22 -1.30
CA GLY A 69 -10.92 10.19 -0.73
C GLY A 69 -11.79 9.17 -1.47
N VAL A 70 -12.47 8.31 -0.74
CA VAL A 70 -13.38 7.30 -1.30
C VAL A 70 -14.74 7.48 -0.65
N LEU A 71 -15.74 7.79 -1.46
CA LEU A 71 -17.13 7.87 -1.05
C LEU A 71 -17.88 6.63 -1.54
N LEU A 72 -18.49 5.91 -0.62
CA LEU A 72 -19.22 4.66 -0.89
C LEU A 72 -20.63 4.73 -0.31
N PRO A 73 -21.59 3.98 -0.86
CA PRO A 73 -22.85 3.70 -0.19
C PRO A 73 -22.63 2.87 1.08
N ASN A 74 -23.55 2.97 2.02
CA ASN A 74 -23.55 2.12 3.21
C ASN A 74 -24.20 0.76 2.90
N TRP A 75 -23.54 -0.05 2.07
CA TRP A 75 -23.99 -1.39 1.78
C TRP A 75 -24.08 -2.25 3.05
N GLU A 76 -24.92 -3.26 3.02
CA GLU A 76 -25.10 -4.21 4.11
C GLU A 76 -24.68 -5.63 3.69
N GLY A 77 -24.56 -6.51 4.68
CA GLY A 77 -24.31 -7.93 4.49
C GLY A 77 -22.92 -8.28 3.98
N GLN A 78 -22.83 -9.41 3.29
CA GLN A 78 -21.56 -10.00 2.85
C GLN A 78 -20.80 -9.08 1.87
N PHE A 79 -21.50 -8.41 0.98
CA PHE A 79 -20.88 -7.51 0.00
C PHE A 79 -20.09 -6.38 0.68
N ARG A 80 -20.65 -5.80 1.75
CA ARG A 80 -19.94 -4.80 2.56
C ARG A 80 -18.66 -5.37 3.13
N THR A 81 -18.73 -6.57 3.71
CA THR A 81 -17.55 -7.22 4.30
C THR A 81 -16.44 -7.44 3.26
N GLU A 82 -16.80 -7.93 2.08
CA GLU A 82 -15.83 -8.15 1.00
C GLU A 82 -15.18 -6.84 0.52
N VAL A 83 -15.95 -5.76 0.42
CA VAL A 83 -15.44 -4.43 0.07
C VAL A 83 -14.51 -3.90 1.17
N ASP A 84 -14.88 -4.03 2.45
CA ASP A 84 -14.07 -3.57 3.58
C ASP A 84 -12.74 -4.34 3.67
N GLU A 85 -12.76 -5.65 3.43
CA GLU A 85 -11.53 -6.47 3.35
C GLU A 85 -10.64 -6.04 2.19
N GLY A 86 -11.21 -5.79 1.01
CA GLY A 86 -10.48 -5.29 -0.15
C GLY A 86 -9.83 -3.93 0.10
N ILE A 87 -10.54 -3.03 0.76
CA ILE A 87 -10.02 -1.72 1.15
C ILE A 87 -8.88 -1.86 2.17
N ALA A 88 -9.04 -2.70 3.19
CA ALA A 88 -8.01 -2.95 4.19
C ALA A 88 -6.73 -3.51 3.54
N GLN A 89 -6.86 -4.43 2.60
CA GLN A 89 -5.75 -4.94 1.82
C GLN A 89 -5.08 -3.84 1.00
N ALA A 90 -5.85 -3.03 0.29
CA ALA A 90 -5.32 -1.91 -0.50
C ALA A 90 -4.60 -0.88 0.37
N GLN A 91 -5.13 -0.55 1.56
CA GLN A 91 -4.47 0.34 2.51
C GLN A 91 -3.11 -0.21 2.95
N ALA A 92 -3.04 -1.50 3.30
CA ALA A 92 -1.79 -2.15 3.70
C ALA A 92 -0.73 -2.14 2.57
N GLU A 93 -1.14 -2.37 1.33
CA GLU A 93 -0.25 -2.32 0.17
C GLU A 93 0.24 -0.89 -0.13
N LEU A 94 -0.61 0.11 0.07
CA LEU A 94 -0.32 1.51 -0.21
C LEU A 94 0.42 2.23 0.92
N GLU A 95 0.41 1.71 2.15
CA GLU A 95 1.07 2.32 3.30
C GLU A 95 2.54 2.67 3.01
N SER A 96 3.24 1.77 2.34
CA SER A 96 4.64 1.95 1.97
C SER A 96 4.88 2.98 0.86
N THR A 97 3.84 3.39 0.14
CA THR A 97 3.92 4.38 -0.95
C THR A 97 3.67 5.82 -0.48
N GLY A 98 3.22 6.01 0.77
CA GLY A 98 2.81 7.30 1.30
C GLY A 98 1.40 7.72 0.85
N ILE A 99 0.63 6.80 0.26
CA ILE A 99 -0.78 7.03 -0.12
C ILE A 99 -1.67 6.59 1.03
N GLN A 100 -2.55 7.48 1.48
CA GLN A 100 -3.56 7.22 2.50
C GLN A 100 -4.95 7.19 1.86
N ILE A 101 -5.77 6.19 2.19
CA ILE A 101 -7.16 6.13 1.78
C ILE A 101 -8.05 6.69 2.90
N LEU A 102 -8.86 7.70 2.57
CA LEU A 102 -9.87 8.27 3.45
C LEU A 102 -11.25 7.80 2.97
N ILE A 103 -12.02 7.15 3.83
CA ILE A 103 -13.31 6.57 3.44
C ILE A 103 -14.44 7.34 4.12
N ARG A 104 -15.49 7.62 3.35
CA ARG A 104 -16.78 8.08 3.84
C ARG A 104 -17.87 7.20 3.25
N ARG A 105 -18.96 7.02 3.98
CA ARG A 105 -20.12 6.23 3.54
C ARG A 105 -21.39 7.06 3.65
N CYS A 106 -22.18 7.05 2.57
CA CYS A 106 -23.52 7.61 2.60
C CYS A 106 -24.46 6.66 3.34
N GLU A 107 -25.18 7.17 4.32
CA GLU A 107 -26.23 6.44 5.01
C GLU A 107 -27.54 6.45 4.22
N THR A 108 -27.71 7.44 3.35
CA THR A 108 -28.89 7.64 2.52
C THR A 108 -28.52 7.85 1.06
N ASP A 109 -29.48 7.73 0.14
CA ASP A 109 -29.33 8.07 -1.27
C ASP A 109 -29.59 9.55 -1.56
N ILE A 110 -29.58 10.41 -0.54
CA ILE A 110 -29.84 11.84 -0.68
C ILE A 110 -28.59 12.55 -1.18
N PRO A 111 -28.63 13.24 -2.35
CA PRO A 111 -27.47 13.91 -2.93
C PRO A 111 -26.78 14.91 -1.97
N ALA A 112 -27.54 15.60 -1.15
CA ALA A 112 -27.00 16.58 -0.20
C ALA A 112 -26.05 15.94 0.84
N GLU A 113 -26.31 14.69 1.25
CA GLU A 113 -25.38 13.96 2.12
C GLU A 113 -24.08 13.62 1.40
N ALA A 114 -24.17 13.11 0.18
CA ALA A 114 -23.00 12.79 -0.62
C ALA A 114 -22.11 14.04 -0.84
N LEU A 115 -22.71 15.19 -1.20
CA LEU A 115 -22.00 16.44 -1.37
C LEU A 115 -21.29 16.88 -0.10
N LYS A 116 -21.97 16.81 1.05
CA LYS A 116 -21.36 17.12 2.36
C LYS A 116 -20.14 16.23 2.64
N LEU A 117 -20.26 14.91 2.39
CA LEU A 117 -19.17 13.97 2.63
C LEU A 117 -17.99 14.17 1.66
N LEU A 118 -18.25 14.61 0.44
CA LEU A 118 -17.22 15.00 -0.52
C LEU A 118 -16.48 16.26 -0.06
N ASP A 119 -17.19 17.24 0.47
CA ASP A 119 -16.58 18.44 1.07
C ASP A 119 -15.67 18.05 2.25
N GLU A 120 -16.16 17.18 3.15
CA GLU A 120 -15.35 16.68 4.27
C GLU A 120 -14.07 15.97 3.80
N LEU A 121 -14.13 15.15 2.74
CA LEU A 121 -12.95 14.50 2.17
C LEU A 121 -11.97 15.52 1.59
N THR A 122 -12.49 16.54 0.94
CA THR A 122 -11.69 17.64 0.36
C THR A 122 -11.01 18.46 1.46
N GLU A 123 -11.74 18.82 2.51
CA GLU A 123 -11.21 19.53 3.68
C GLU A 123 -10.18 18.71 4.46
N ALA A 124 -10.33 17.36 4.46
CA ALA A 124 -9.33 16.46 5.02
C ALA A 124 -8.05 16.36 4.16
N GLY A 125 -8.01 17.05 3.02
CA GLY A 125 -6.86 17.14 2.13
C GLY A 125 -6.77 16.01 1.11
N ALA A 126 -7.91 15.43 0.70
CA ALA A 126 -7.91 14.46 -0.40
C ALA A 126 -7.42 15.11 -1.70
N SER A 127 -6.42 14.49 -2.32
CA SER A 127 -5.83 14.94 -3.60
C SER A 127 -6.57 14.38 -4.80
N GLY A 128 -7.43 13.37 -4.59
CA GLY A 128 -8.28 12.74 -5.59
C GLY A 128 -9.48 12.08 -4.91
N LEU A 129 -10.58 11.98 -5.64
CA LEU A 129 -11.82 11.41 -5.15
C LEU A 129 -12.26 10.25 -6.03
N ALA A 130 -12.63 9.14 -5.41
CA ALA A 130 -13.34 8.02 -6.03
C ALA A 130 -14.74 7.99 -5.44
N VAL A 131 -15.75 8.11 -6.28
CA VAL A 131 -17.14 8.26 -5.86
C VAL A 131 -17.98 7.12 -6.40
N CYS A 132 -18.64 6.40 -5.49
CA CYS A 132 -19.71 5.49 -5.80
C CYS A 132 -20.95 6.02 -5.05
N ALA A 133 -21.78 6.77 -5.74
CA ALA A 133 -22.98 7.38 -5.19
C ALA A 133 -24.18 7.15 -6.11
N ALA A 134 -25.37 7.57 -5.67
CA ALA A 134 -26.55 7.56 -6.51
C ALA A 134 -26.31 8.36 -7.81
N ASN A 135 -26.88 7.88 -8.92
CA ASN A 135 -26.76 8.56 -10.22
C ASN A 135 -27.68 9.79 -10.23
N ASP A 136 -27.17 10.90 -9.70
CA ASP A 136 -27.87 12.18 -9.64
C ASP A 136 -26.99 13.26 -10.26
N PRO A 137 -27.55 14.15 -11.13
CA PRO A 137 -26.77 15.17 -11.80
C PRO A 137 -26.20 16.28 -10.88
N SER A 138 -26.56 16.29 -9.59
CA SER A 138 -26.01 17.21 -8.60
C SER A 138 -24.73 16.69 -7.91
N ILE A 139 -24.38 15.43 -8.08
CA ILE A 139 -23.15 14.80 -7.60
C ILE A 139 -22.17 14.66 -8.75
#